data_ab74710368031f0914d7ccb338914417
#
_entry.id   ab74710368031f0914d7ccb338914417
#
_cell.length_a   1.000
_cell.length_b   1.000
_cell.length_c   1.000
_cell.angle_alpha   90.00
_cell.angle_beta   90.00
_cell.angle_gamma   90.00
#
_symmetry.space_group_name_H-M   'P 1'
#
loop_
_entity.id
_entity.type
_entity.pdbx_description
1 polymer ?
#
loop_
_entity_poly.entity_id
_entity_poly.type
_entity_poly.pdbx_seq_one_letter_code
_entity_poly.pdbx_strand_id
1 'polypeptide(L)'
;MDWSQHAIPPMRLEPRFGDRVVPAFVERPHSLWAMIEQAVAQNGDGEALVCGDVRLSWREVAAQSAKVAAGFAKLGLAPGDRVAILLGNRIEFVLTLFAAAHAGLVTVLLSTRQQKPEIAYVLNDCGAKALVHEATLAERIPDAADIPGLINRIAVSDDGDSPFAALRDHAPSAVPAEVREEDTAMILYTSGTTGKPKGAMLAHCNIIHSSMVFVSTLKLTQADRSIAAVPLAHVTGAVANVTAMLRCAGTLIIMPEFKASEYLKLAARERVSYTVMVPTMYNLCLLQPDFDSTDLSSWRIGGFGGAPMPVATIEKLDAKIPGLKLANCYGATETTSPSTLMPGELTASHIDSVGLPCPGAEIIVMGSDGREVPRGEIGELWIRSASVIKGYWNNPKASAESFTAGFWHSGDLGSVDAQNFVRVFDRQKDMINRGGLKIYSAEVESVLAGHPAVIESAIIAKPCPVLGERVHAVIVTRAEVSADALRAWCAERLSDYKVPETIALTSDPLPRNANGKVIKRQLREGLADRA
;
A
#
# COMPACT_ATOMS: atom_id res chain seq x y z
N MET A 1 -24.67 6.19 -5.03
CA MET A 1 -24.47 4.73 -5.04
C MET A 1 -23.82 4.31 -3.74
N ASP A 2 -23.98 3.08 -3.31
CA ASP A 2 -23.40 2.52 -2.10
C ASP A 2 -23.16 1.01 -2.27
N TRP A 3 -22.78 0.33 -1.21
CA TRP A 3 -22.49 -1.10 -1.19
C TRP A 3 -23.73 -1.99 -0.93
N SER A 4 -24.95 -1.47 -1.03
CA SER A 4 -26.20 -2.20 -0.70
C SER A 4 -26.43 -3.45 -1.55
N GLN A 5 -25.85 -3.51 -2.77
CA GLN A 5 -25.89 -4.70 -3.63
C GLN A 5 -24.81 -5.75 -3.32
N HIS A 6 -23.94 -5.47 -2.34
CA HIS A 6 -22.92 -6.41 -1.88
C HIS A 6 -23.35 -6.98 -0.52
N ALA A 7 -23.03 -8.25 -0.27
CA ALA A 7 -23.32 -8.90 1.01
C ALA A 7 -22.34 -8.41 2.09
N ILE A 8 -22.41 -7.11 2.42
CA ILE A 8 -21.57 -6.53 3.47
C ILE A 8 -22.09 -7.01 4.83
N PRO A 9 -21.22 -7.61 5.68
CA PRO A 9 -21.62 -8.03 7.02
C PRO A 9 -22.13 -6.85 7.85
N PRO A 10 -23.06 -7.09 8.81
CA PRO A 10 -23.63 -6.04 9.64
C PRO A 10 -22.58 -5.24 10.40
N MET A 11 -22.80 -3.91 10.46
CA MET A 11 -21.98 -2.98 11.23
C MET A 11 -22.83 -2.29 12.31
N ARG A 12 -22.17 -1.84 13.37
CA ARG A 12 -22.75 -0.95 14.38
C ARG A 12 -21.77 0.16 14.73
N LEU A 13 -22.28 1.26 15.27
CA LEU A 13 -21.45 2.35 15.76
C LEU A 13 -20.73 1.92 17.05
N GLU A 14 -19.42 2.06 17.07
CA GLU A 14 -18.58 1.74 18.22
C GLU A 14 -17.56 2.87 18.46
N PRO A 15 -17.28 3.21 19.74
CA PRO A 15 -16.19 4.11 20.07
C PRO A 15 -14.84 3.47 19.72
N ARG A 16 -13.91 4.26 19.18
CA ARG A 16 -12.54 3.85 18.89
C ARG A 16 -11.57 4.93 19.34
N PHE A 17 -10.46 4.49 19.94
CA PHE A 17 -9.34 5.32 20.38
C PHE A 17 -9.69 6.50 21.30
N GLY A 18 -10.92 6.58 21.79
CA GLY A 18 -11.40 7.65 22.65
C GLY A 18 -11.71 8.98 21.94
N ASP A 19 -11.55 9.07 20.62
CA ASP A 19 -11.69 10.31 19.84
C ASP A 19 -12.74 10.24 18.72
N ARG A 20 -13.28 9.06 18.43
CA ARG A 20 -14.24 8.83 17.32
C ARG A 20 -15.26 7.76 17.63
N VAL A 21 -16.43 7.88 16.99
CA VAL A 21 -17.44 6.82 16.91
C VAL A 21 -17.62 6.48 15.44
N VAL A 22 -17.39 5.22 15.08
CA VAL A 22 -17.37 4.78 13.68
C VAL A 22 -18.11 3.46 13.51
N PRO A 23 -18.68 3.18 12.31
CA PRO A 23 -19.19 1.86 12.00
C PRO A 23 -18.07 0.82 12.04
N ALA A 24 -18.29 -0.27 12.77
CA ALA A 24 -17.40 -1.43 12.83
C ALA A 24 -18.21 -2.71 12.61
N PHE A 25 -17.61 -3.72 11.98
CA PHE A 25 -18.25 -5.02 11.78
C PHE A 25 -18.63 -5.64 13.13
N VAL A 26 -19.86 -6.13 13.24
CA VAL A 26 -20.36 -6.75 14.48
C VAL A 26 -19.63 -8.06 14.75
N GLU A 27 -19.61 -8.94 13.75
CA GLU A 27 -18.93 -10.23 13.81
C GLU A 27 -17.52 -10.08 13.19
N ARG A 28 -16.49 -10.09 14.04
CA ARG A 28 -15.10 -9.97 13.63
C ARG A 28 -14.15 -10.68 14.59
N PRO A 29 -12.97 -11.15 14.15
CA PRO A 29 -11.92 -11.56 15.08
C PRO A 29 -11.43 -10.35 15.90
N HIS A 30 -11.07 -10.56 17.16
CA HIS A 30 -10.60 -9.49 18.05
C HIS A 30 -9.08 -9.21 17.94
N SER A 31 -8.33 -10.08 17.29
CA SER A 31 -6.88 -9.93 17.06
C SER A 31 -6.46 -10.58 15.75
N LEU A 32 -5.26 -10.24 15.26
CA LEU A 32 -4.69 -10.91 14.09
C LEU A 32 -4.49 -12.42 14.34
N TRP A 33 -4.14 -12.82 15.57
CA TRP A 33 -4.02 -14.24 15.87
C TRP A 33 -5.38 -14.95 15.85
N ALA A 34 -6.42 -14.35 16.41
CA ALA A 34 -7.77 -14.89 16.32
C ALA A 34 -8.24 -15.05 14.85
N MET A 35 -7.77 -14.16 13.94
CA MET A 35 -8.04 -14.29 12.51
C MET A 35 -7.31 -15.51 11.91
N ILE A 36 -6.10 -15.85 12.37
CA ILE A 36 -5.38 -17.06 11.97
C ILE A 36 -6.11 -18.31 12.47
N GLU A 37 -6.58 -18.32 13.71
CA GLU A 37 -7.38 -19.43 14.28
C GLU A 37 -8.66 -19.65 13.46
N GLN A 38 -9.33 -18.57 13.04
CA GLN A 38 -10.49 -18.67 12.15
C GLN A 38 -10.13 -19.27 10.78
N ALA A 39 -8.99 -18.87 10.17
CA ALA A 39 -8.54 -19.43 8.91
C ALA A 39 -8.22 -20.94 9.04
N VAL A 40 -7.58 -21.35 10.13
CA VAL A 40 -7.33 -22.78 10.44
C VAL A 40 -8.64 -23.55 10.61
N ALA A 41 -9.62 -22.98 11.31
CA ALA A 41 -10.92 -23.61 11.49
C ALA A 41 -11.70 -23.73 10.18
N GLN A 42 -11.58 -22.74 9.30
CA GLN A 42 -12.29 -22.67 8.01
C GLN A 42 -11.66 -23.55 6.94
N ASN A 43 -10.32 -23.56 6.82
CA ASN A 43 -9.58 -24.21 5.72
C ASN A 43 -8.19 -24.70 6.19
N GLY A 44 -8.11 -25.36 7.34
CA GLY A 44 -6.85 -25.69 8.00
C GLY A 44 -5.86 -26.48 7.15
N ASP A 45 -6.32 -27.41 6.33
CA ASP A 45 -5.51 -28.25 5.46
C ASP A 45 -5.36 -27.68 4.03
N GLY A 46 -6.04 -26.56 3.74
CA GLY A 46 -5.91 -25.83 2.49
C GLY A 46 -4.59 -25.06 2.39
N GLU A 47 -4.13 -24.84 1.18
CA GLU A 47 -2.92 -24.04 0.93
C GLU A 47 -3.08 -22.61 1.45
N ALA A 48 -2.14 -22.18 2.28
CA ALA A 48 -2.06 -20.83 2.82
C ALA A 48 -0.98 -20.00 2.12
N LEU A 49 0.24 -20.53 2.07
CA LEU A 49 1.42 -19.85 1.49
C LEU A 49 2.08 -20.74 0.46
N VAL A 50 2.43 -20.13 -0.68
CA VAL A 50 3.21 -20.77 -1.75
C VAL A 50 4.37 -19.85 -2.09
N CYS A 51 5.61 -20.38 -2.09
CA CYS A 51 6.81 -19.65 -2.53
C CYS A 51 7.76 -20.63 -3.20
N GLY A 52 7.97 -20.51 -4.51
CA GLY A 52 8.69 -21.53 -5.28
C GLY A 52 7.99 -22.90 -5.17
N ASP A 53 8.74 -23.89 -4.69
CA ASP A 53 8.25 -25.25 -4.46
C ASP A 53 7.70 -25.48 -3.05
N VAL A 54 7.88 -24.50 -2.15
CA VAL A 54 7.39 -24.62 -0.76
C VAL A 54 5.92 -24.26 -0.72
N ARG A 55 5.12 -25.18 -0.14
CA ARG A 55 3.69 -25.02 0.08
C ARG A 55 3.36 -25.30 1.53
N LEU A 56 2.67 -24.40 2.17
CA LEU A 56 2.24 -24.52 3.57
C LEU A 56 0.72 -24.39 3.67
N SER A 57 0.11 -25.28 4.41
CA SER A 57 -1.30 -25.18 4.81
C SER A 57 -1.50 -24.14 5.92
N TRP A 58 -2.74 -23.69 6.15
CA TRP A 58 -3.05 -22.78 7.26
C TRP A 58 -2.65 -23.35 8.61
N ARG A 59 -2.82 -24.66 8.81
CA ARG A 59 -2.39 -25.37 10.02
C ARG A 59 -0.88 -25.32 10.22
N GLU A 60 -0.12 -25.55 9.16
CA GLU A 60 1.36 -25.48 9.22
C GLU A 60 1.84 -24.05 9.44
N VAL A 61 1.24 -23.05 8.80
CA VAL A 61 1.54 -21.64 9.03
C VAL A 61 1.30 -21.25 10.48
N ALA A 62 0.15 -21.62 11.06
CA ALA A 62 -0.16 -21.36 12.46
C ALA A 62 0.85 -22.06 13.40
N ALA A 63 1.14 -23.35 13.16
CA ALA A 63 2.08 -24.11 13.97
C ALA A 63 3.50 -23.55 13.91
N GLN A 64 4.01 -23.22 12.70
CA GLN A 64 5.34 -22.62 12.55
C GLN A 64 5.42 -21.23 13.18
N SER A 65 4.38 -20.40 13.04
CA SER A 65 4.31 -19.08 13.68
C SER A 65 4.31 -19.18 15.20
N ALA A 66 3.60 -20.13 15.78
CA ALA A 66 3.61 -20.37 17.24
C ALA A 66 4.99 -20.84 17.75
N LYS A 67 5.74 -21.59 16.94
CA LYS A 67 7.13 -21.98 17.27
C LYS A 67 8.06 -20.76 17.24
N VAL A 68 7.97 -19.91 16.21
CA VAL A 68 8.74 -18.66 16.12
C VAL A 68 8.40 -17.73 17.28
N ALA A 69 7.11 -17.65 17.69
CA ALA A 69 6.68 -16.88 18.86
C ALA A 69 7.32 -17.38 20.16
N ALA A 70 7.41 -18.69 20.35
CA ALA A 70 8.14 -19.29 21.47
C ALA A 70 9.63 -18.92 21.44
N GLY A 71 10.25 -18.93 20.26
CA GLY A 71 11.61 -18.47 20.07
C GLY A 71 11.80 -17.00 20.47
N PHE A 72 10.88 -16.11 20.09
CA PHE A 72 10.91 -14.71 20.51
C PHE A 72 10.82 -14.56 22.04
N ALA A 73 9.97 -15.33 22.71
CA ALA A 73 9.87 -15.33 24.16
C ALA A 73 11.19 -15.79 24.81
N LYS A 74 11.90 -16.80 24.22
CA LYS A 74 13.22 -17.25 24.69
C LYS A 74 14.31 -16.20 24.52
N LEU A 75 14.19 -15.33 23.52
CA LEU A 75 15.06 -14.16 23.33
C LEU A 75 14.72 -13.00 24.26
N GLY A 76 13.76 -13.16 25.17
CA GLY A 76 13.38 -12.16 26.16
C GLY A 76 12.44 -11.08 25.65
N LEU A 77 11.76 -11.29 24.52
CA LEU A 77 10.73 -10.37 24.06
C LEU A 77 9.42 -10.60 24.83
N ALA A 78 8.76 -9.51 25.19
CA ALA A 78 7.50 -9.48 25.93
C ALA A 78 6.42 -8.76 25.11
N PRO A 79 5.11 -9.01 25.38
CA PRO A 79 4.03 -8.30 24.71
C PRO A 79 4.24 -6.78 24.71
N GLY A 80 3.98 -6.15 23.55
CA GLY A 80 4.24 -4.73 23.31
C GLY A 80 5.66 -4.40 22.85
N ASP A 81 6.63 -5.32 22.87
CA ASP A 81 7.95 -5.10 22.30
C ASP A 81 7.90 -5.06 20.76
N ARG A 82 8.82 -4.31 20.15
CA ARG A 82 8.88 -4.12 18.71
C ARG A 82 9.89 -5.08 18.10
N VAL A 83 9.42 -5.79 17.05
CA VAL A 83 10.22 -6.65 16.18
C VAL A 83 10.24 -6.02 14.79
N ALA A 84 11.41 -5.54 14.38
CA ALA A 84 11.58 -5.01 13.02
C ALA A 84 11.78 -6.15 12.02
N ILE A 85 11.23 -6.00 10.81
CA ILE A 85 11.31 -6.97 9.72
C ILE A 85 11.97 -6.29 8.51
N LEU A 86 13.20 -6.66 8.19
CA LEU A 86 13.96 -6.22 7.01
C LEU A 86 14.13 -7.40 6.06
N LEU A 87 13.02 -7.86 5.52
CA LEU A 87 12.93 -8.99 4.59
C LEU A 87 12.23 -8.58 3.30
N GLY A 88 12.64 -9.18 2.18
CA GLY A 88 11.87 -9.16 0.95
C GLY A 88 10.61 -10.04 1.03
N ASN A 89 10.02 -10.30 -0.12
CA ASN A 89 8.86 -11.17 -0.20
C ASN A 89 9.30 -12.64 -0.03
N ARG A 90 9.03 -13.18 1.15
CA ARG A 90 9.38 -14.56 1.51
C ARG A 90 8.48 -15.09 2.63
N ILE A 91 8.47 -16.41 2.81
CA ILE A 91 7.61 -17.07 3.81
C ILE A 91 7.95 -16.59 5.22
N GLU A 92 9.21 -16.40 5.55
CA GLU A 92 9.68 -15.97 6.86
C GLU A 92 9.16 -14.57 7.25
N PHE A 93 8.89 -13.71 6.26
CA PHE A 93 8.21 -12.43 6.51
C PHE A 93 6.81 -12.66 7.11
N VAL A 94 6.01 -13.53 6.48
CA VAL A 94 4.65 -13.83 6.92
C VAL A 94 4.66 -14.58 8.25
N LEU A 95 5.56 -15.55 8.42
CA LEU A 95 5.71 -16.27 9.69
C LEU A 95 6.12 -15.33 10.84
N THR A 96 7.01 -14.37 10.59
CA THR A 96 7.41 -13.35 11.60
C THR A 96 6.23 -12.47 11.98
N LEU A 97 5.46 -12.00 11.00
CA LEU A 97 4.27 -11.18 11.22
C LEU A 97 3.24 -11.93 12.12
N PHE A 98 2.98 -13.19 11.82
CA PHE A 98 2.01 -13.99 12.55
C PHE A 98 2.53 -14.45 13.93
N ALA A 99 3.83 -14.73 14.03
CA ALA A 99 4.48 -15.02 15.31
C ALA A 99 4.41 -13.81 16.25
N ALA A 100 4.63 -12.62 15.73
CA ALA A 100 4.46 -11.39 16.49
C ALA A 100 3.02 -11.21 16.98
N ALA A 101 2.03 -11.49 16.11
CA ALA A 101 0.61 -11.46 16.49
C ALA A 101 0.27 -12.48 17.59
N HIS A 102 0.88 -13.69 17.55
CA HIS A 102 0.73 -14.69 18.61
C HIS A 102 1.33 -14.24 19.94
N ALA A 103 2.53 -13.64 19.88
CA ALA A 103 3.28 -13.22 21.08
C ALA A 103 2.87 -11.82 21.60
N GLY A 104 1.90 -11.14 20.98
CA GLY A 104 1.49 -9.78 21.35
C GLY A 104 2.57 -8.73 21.07
N LEU A 105 3.51 -9.00 20.15
CA LEU A 105 4.57 -8.09 19.74
C LEU A 105 4.08 -7.14 18.66
N VAL A 106 4.74 -6.00 18.52
CA VAL A 106 4.46 -5.02 17.46
C VAL A 106 5.48 -5.18 16.34
N THR A 107 5.03 -5.48 15.14
CA THR A 107 5.91 -5.54 13.97
C THR A 107 6.22 -4.16 13.42
N VAL A 108 7.48 -3.94 13.02
CA VAL A 108 7.92 -2.71 12.35
C VAL A 108 8.47 -3.09 10.98
N LEU A 109 7.73 -2.74 9.92
CA LEU A 109 8.06 -3.18 8.57
C LEU A 109 9.05 -2.22 7.92
N LEU A 110 10.19 -2.74 7.48
CA LEU A 110 11.28 -2.01 6.84
C LEU A 110 11.38 -2.41 5.36
N SER A 111 11.56 -1.42 4.50
CA SER A 111 11.86 -1.68 3.09
C SER A 111 13.29 -2.16 2.93
N THR A 112 13.48 -3.23 2.14
CA THR A 112 14.83 -3.74 1.78
C THR A 112 15.66 -2.74 0.97
N ARG A 113 15.09 -1.62 0.54
CA ARG A 113 15.80 -0.53 -0.16
C ARG A 113 16.38 0.51 0.77
N GLN A 114 15.98 0.52 2.05
CA GLN A 114 16.50 1.46 3.04
C GLN A 114 18.00 1.27 3.28
N GLN A 115 18.67 2.37 3.62
CA GLN A 115 20.08 2.41 3.92
C GLN A 115 20.32 2.58 5.43
N LYS A 116 21.56 2.35 5.90
CA LYS A 116 21.93 2.41 7.32
C LYS A 116 21.33 3.58 8.10
N PRO A 117 21.38 4.85 7.63
CA PRO A 117 20.82 5.98 8.39
C PRO A 117 19.30 5.92 8.56
N GLU A 118 18.59 5.44 7.54
CA GLU A 118 17.12 5.30 7.58
C GLU A 118 16.71 4.17 8.52
N ILE A 119 17.44 3.04 8.46
CA ILE A 119 17.22 1.89 9.35
C ILE A 119 17.53 2.28 10.80
N ALA A 120 18.66 2.97 11.05
CA ALA A 120 19.02 3.44 12.40
C ALA A 120 17.93 4.35 12.98
N TYR A 121 17.44 5.30 12.16
CA TYR A 121 16.37 6.19 12.60
C TYR A 121 15.12 5.40 13.02
N VAL A 122 14.65 4.49 12.19
CA VAL A 122 13.42 3.72 12.48
C VAL A 122 13.59 2.84 13.71
N LEU A 123 14.72 2.10 13.83
CA LEU A 123 14.96 1.19 14.95
C LEU A 123 15.03 1.94 16.29
N ASN A 124 15.69 3.10 16.31
CA ASN A 124 15.79 3.94 17.50
C ASN A 124 14.44 4.60 17.85
N ASP A 125 13.74 5.16 16.87
CA ASP A 125 12.47 5.85 17.09
C ASP A 125 11.38 4.90 17.62
N CYS A 126 11.27 3.69 17.04
CA CYS A 126 10.33 2.69 17.54
C CYS A 126 10.84 1.94 18.77
N GLY A 127 12.14 2.02 19.11
CA GLY A 127 12.76 1.25 20.19
C GLY A 127 12.68 -0.26 19.92
N ALA A 128 13.04 -0.70 18.72
CA ALA A 128 13.03 -2.12 18.35
C ALA A 128 14.02 -2.93 19.22
N LYS A 129 13.55 -4.06 19.77
CA LYS A 129 14.39 -4.99 20.54
C LYS A 129 14.94 -6.14 19.69
N ALA A 130 14.26 -6.46 18.60
CA ALA A 130 14.72 -7.49 17.67
C ALA A 130 14.59 -6.99 16.22
N LEU A 131 15.50 -7.48 15.37
CA LEU A 131 15.49 -7.28 13.92
C LEU A 131 15.61 -8.64 13.25
N VAL A 132 14.58 -9.03 12.49
CA VAL A 132 14.64 -10.16 11.56
C VAL A 132 15.04 -9.62 10.20
N HIS A 133 16.13 -10.10 9.62
CA HIS A 133 16.68 -9.54 8.38
C HIS A 133 17.21 -10.61 7.45
N GLU A 134 17.24 -10.34 6.15
CA GLU A 134 17.98 -11.19 5.22
C GLU A 134 19.47 -11.15 5.48
N ALA A 135 20.14 -12.30 5.45
CA ALA A 135 21.59 -12.39 5.61
C ALA A 135 22.32 -11.52 4.56
N THR A 136 21.81 -11.46 3.34
CA THR A 136 22.35 -10.63 2.25
C THR A 136 22.26 -9.12 2.49
N LEU A 137 21.43 -8.68 3.44
CA LEU A 137 21.29 -7.28 3.81
C LEU A 137 22.08 -6.89 5.07
N ALA A 138 22.91 -7.79 5.60
CA ALA A 138 23.65 -7.56 6.84
C ALA A 138 24.50 -6.28 6.82
N GLU A 139 25.10 -5.94 5.68
CA GLU A 139 25.91 -4.72 5.51
C GLU A 139 25.09 -3.41 5.58
N ARG A 140 23.77 -3.49 5.42
CA ARG A 140 22.87 -2.33 5.56
C ARG A 140 22.38 -2.11 6.98
N ILE A 141 22.64 -3.07 7.87
CA ILE A 141 22.28 -2.93 9.28
C ILE A 141 23.28 -1.97 9.94
N PRO A 142 22.80 -0.96 10.68
CA PRO A 142 23.66 -0.04 11.42
C PRO A 142 24.52 -0.76 12.46
N ASP A 143 25.64 -0.17 12.82
CA ASP A 143 26.51 -0.71 13.86
C ASP A 143 25.80 -0.67 15.23
N ALA A 144 26.23 -1.53 16.16
CA ALA A 144 25.58 -1.64 17.47
C ALA A 144 25.58 -0.32 18.26
N ALA A 145 26.59 0.51 18.06
CA ALA A 145 26.69 1.83 18.70
C ALA A 145 25.59 2.80 18.21
N ASP A 146 25.15 2.66 16.96
CA ASP A 146 24.12 3.53 16.37
C ASP A 146 22.69 3.08 16.73
N ILE A 147 22.51 1.83 17.18
CA ILE A 147 21.22 1.22 17.54
C ILE A 147 21.32 0.48 18.88
N PRO A 148 21.65 1.17 19.99
CA PRO A 148 21.95 0.53 21.27
C PRO A 148 20.76 -0.21 21.90
N GLY A 149 19.52 0.10 21.50
CA GLY A 149 18.31 -0.58 21.96
C GLY A 149 18.04 -1.93 21.30
N LEU A 150 18.71 -2.24 20.18
CA LEU A 150 18.52 -3.49 19.45
C LEU A 150 19.36 -4.60 20.09
N ILE A 151 18.68 -5.56 20.73
CA ILE A 151 19.34 -6.64 21.47
C ILE A 151 19.55 -7.87 20.57
N ASN A 152 18.56 -8.20 19.73
CA ASN A 152 18.55 -9.42 18.95
C ASN A 152 18.62 -9.11 17.45
N ARG A 153 19.59 -9.73 16.75
CA ARG A 153 19.72 -9.70 15.28
C ARG A 153 19.55 -11.12 14.76
N ILE A 154 18.49 -11.36 13.99
CA ILE A 154 18.05 -12.68 13.57
C ILE A 154 18.13 -12.73 12.06
N ALA A 155 19.22 -13.32 11.56
CA ALA A 155 19.43 -13.47 10.13
C ALA A 155 18.55 -14.61 9.56
N VAL A 156 18.07 -14.39 8.34
CA VAL A 156 17.38 -15.39 7.52
C VAL A 156 18.26 -15.66 6.31
N SER A 157 18.61 -16.91 6.06
CA SER A 157 19.36 -17.37 4.90
C SER A 157 18.61 -18.49 4.18
N ASP A 158 19.01 -18.76 2.94
CA ASP A 158 18.36 -19.76 2.08
C ASP A 158 18.93 -21.18 2.27
N ASP A 159 20.03 -21.34 3.00
CA ASP A 159 20.70 -22.60 3.26
C ASP A 159 20.03 -23.47 4.35
N GLY A 160 18.96 -22.98 4.95
CA GLY A 160 18.19 -23.70 5.98
C GLY A 160 18.82 -23.72 7.37
N ASP A 161 20.08 -23.34 7.52
CA ASP A 161 20.79 -23.23 8.81
C ASP A 161 21.00 -21.77 9.17
N SER A 162 19.96 -21.14 9.69
CA SER A 162 19.97 -19.71 10.03
C SER A 162 19.47 -19.48 11.45
N PRO A 163 19.86 -18.35 12.09
CA PRO A 163 19.29 -17.93 13.38
C PRO A 163 17.76 -17.93 13.39
N PHE A 164 17.10 -17.62 12.27
CA PHE A 164 15.65 -17.71 12.14
C PHE A 164 15.16 -19.17 12.15
N ALA A 165 15.87 -20.08 11.51
CA ALA A 165 15.52 -21.51 11.53
C ALA A 165 15.53 -22.06 12.96
N ALA A 166 16.52 -21.67 13.77
CA ALA A 166 16.59 -22.03 15.20
C ALA A 166 15.38 -21.57 16.03
N LEU A 167 14.70 -20.48 15.63
CA LEU A 167 13.44 -20.07 16.31
C LEU A 167 12.33 -21.11 16.12
N ARG A 168 12.36 -21.89 15.04
CA ARG A 168 11.36 -22.93 14.75
C ARG A 168 11.62 -24.27 15.46
N ASP A 169 12.78 -24.42 16.11
CA ASP A 169 13.13 -25.65 16.84
C ASP A 169 12.50 -25.72 18.24
N HIS A 170 11.84 -24.65 18.66
CA HIS A 170 11.14 -24.63 19.95
C HIS A 170 9.77 -25.33 19.86
N ALA A 171 9.34 -25.90 20.98
CA ALA A 171 7.95 -26.33 21.10
C ALA A 171 7.04 -25.10 20.93
N PRO A 172 5.91 -25.24 20.19
CA PRO A 172 5.02 -24.11 19.96
C PRO A 172 4.48 -23.59 21.30
N SER A 173 4.38 -22.27 21.42
CA SER A 173 3.64 -21.67 22.55
C SER A 173 2.16 -22.07 22.42
N ALA A 174 1.62 -22.65 23.48
CA ALA A 174 0.23 -23.14 23.47
C ALA A 174 -0.79 -22.01 23.65
N VAL A 175 -0.41 -20.91 24.24
CA VAL A 175 -1.32 -19.81 24.59
C VAL A 175 -0.86 -18.53 23.92
N PRO A 176 -1.69 -17.93 23.05
CA PRO A 176 -1.39 -16.62 22.47
C PRO A 176 -1.46 -15.54 23.56
N ALA A 177 -0.71 -14.44 23.33
CA ALA A 177 -0.79 -13.29 24.22
C ALA A 177 -2.19 -12.64 24.15
N GLU A 178 -2.66 -12.22 25.30
CA GLU A 178 -3.90 -11.44 25.39
C GLU A 178 -3.62 -10.01 24.91
N VAL A 179 -4.39 -9.57 23.91
CA VAL A 179 -4.29 -8.22 23.31
C VAL A 179 -5.67 -7.61 23.13
N ARG A 180 -5.73 -6.28 23.16
CA ARG A 180 -6.97 -5.55 22.87
C ARG A 180 -7.04 -5.20 21.38
N GLU A 181 -8.25 -5.05 20.86
CA GLU A 181 -8.47 -4.64 19.46
C GLU A 181 -7.74 -3.34 19.06
N GLU A 182 -7.59 -2.40 20.01
CA GLU A 182 -6.94 -1.10 19.80
C GLU A 182 -5.43 -1.09 20.07
N ASP A 183 -4.86 -2.22 20.48
CA ASP A 183 -3.40 -2.32 20.63
C ASP A 183 -2.74 -2.29 19.24
N THR A 184 -1.60 -1.61 19.18
CA THR A 184 -0.83 -1.51 17.93
C THR A 184 -0.25 -2.88 17.57
N ALA A 185 -0.60 -3.40 16.41
CA ALA A 185 -0.07 -4.66 15.89
C ALA A 185 1.11 -4.43 14.93
N MET A 186 1.11 -3.29 14.23
CA MET A 186 2.10 -3.00 13.20
C MET A 186 2.41 -1.50 13.16
N ILE A 187 3.67 -1.15 12.90
CA ILE A 187 4.10 0.22 12.61
C ILE A 187 4.71 0.24 11.22
N LEU A 188 4.18 1.12 10.37
CA LEU A 188 4.75 1.41 9.05
C LEU A 188 5.21 2.85 8.98
N TYR A 189 6.48 3.05 8.64
CA TYR A 189 7.05 4.38 8.50
C TYR A 189 6.73 4.97 7.12
N THR A 190 6.04 6.13 7.13
CA THR A 190 5.66 6.86 5.92
C THR A 190 6.56 8.08 5.74
N SER A 191 6.87 8.43 4.48
CA SER A 191 7.62 9.65 4.17
C SER A 191 6.75 10.88 4.46
N GLY A 192 6.98 11.51 5.61
CA GLY A 192 6.30 12.74 5.98
C GLY A 192 6.68 13.94 5.10
N THR A 193 5.83 14.96 5.10
CA THR A 193 6.10 16.26 4.45
C THR A 193 7.25 17.03 5.10
N THR A 194 7.60 16.69 6.34
CA THR A 194 8.59 17.39 7.19
C THR A 194 10.01 16.81 7.13
N GLY A 195 10.28 15.84 6.27
CA GLY A 195 11.61 15.28 6.02
C GLY A 195 11.94 14.00 6.79
N LYS A 196 11.49 13.80 8.03
CA LYS A 196 11.67 12.54 8.76
C LYS A 196 10.45 11.62 8.60
N PRO A 197 10.64 10.30 8.40
CA PRO A 197 9.54 9.35 8.35
C PRO A 197 8.74 9.33 9.66
N LYS A 198 7.41 9.13 9.55
CA LYS A 198 6.50 9.01 10.68
C LYS A 198 6.01 7.56 10.79
N GLY A 199 6.04 6.97 11.97
CA GLY A 199 5.57 5.61 12.21
C GLY A 199 4.06 5.53 12.40
N ALA A 200 3.30 5.20 11.36
CA ALA A 200 1.87 5.01 11.42
C ALA A 200 1.52 3.77 12.26
N MET A 201 0.68 3.92 13.29
CA MET A 201 0.33 2.86 14.24
C MET A 201 -0.94 2.12 13.78
N LEU A 202 -0.78 0.98 13.13
CA LEU A 202 -1.89 0.12 12.72
C LEU A 202 -2.29 -0.79 13.88
N ALA A 203 -3.49 -0.62 14.42
CA ALA A 203 -4.04 -1.47 15.46
C ALA A 203 -4.63 -2.75 14.86
N HIS A 204 -4.85 -3.77 15.70
CA HIS A 204 -5.53 -5.00 15.29
C HIS A 204 -6.87 -4.69 14.62
N CYS A 205 -7.71 -3.85 15.22
CA CYS A 205 -9.02 -3.47 14.67
C CYS A 205 -8.91 -2.79 13.30
N ASN A 206 -7.88 -1.96 13.05
CA ASN A 206 -7.69 -1.29 11.75
C ASN A 206 -7.44 -2.33 10.65
N ILE A 207 -6.50 -3.25 10.89
CA ILE A 207 -6.09 -4.27 9.92
C ILE A 207 -7.24 -5.24 9.65
N ILE A 208 -7.93 -5.69 10.70
CA ILE A 208 -9.07 -6.60 10.59
C ILE A 208 -10.21 -5.96 9.81
N HIS A 209 -10.55 -4.69 10.12
CA HIS A 209 -11.59 -3.96 9.40
C HIS A 209 -11.27 -3.85 7.91
N SER A 210 -10.05 -3.43 7.56
CA SER A 210 -9.59 -3.37 6.16
C SER A 210 -9.65 -4.73 5.46
N SER A 211 -9.19 -5.79 6.12
CA SER A 211 -9.23 -7.14 5.55
C SER A 211 -10.67 -7.61 5.29
N MET A 212 -11.60 -7.29 6.19
CA MET A 212 -13.03 -7.59 6.02
C MET A 212 -13.64 -6.77 4.88
N VAL A 213 -13.23 -5.51 4.71
CA VAL A 213 -13.64 -4.67 3.57
C VAL A 213 -13.21 -5.33 2.26
N PHE A 214 -11.92 -5.69 2.10
CA PHE A 214 -11.45 -6.38 0.90
C PHE A 214 -12.23 -7.65 0.61
N VAL A 215 -12.41 -8.50 1.62
CA VAL A 215 -13.12 -9.78 1.46
C VAL A 215 -14.59 -9.58 1.05
N SER A 216 -15.31 -8.69 1.71
CA SER A 216 -16.75 -8.49 1.45
C SER A 216 -17.01 -7.76 0.13
N THR A 217 -16.25 -6.69 -0.17
CA THR A 217 -16.46 -5.88 -1.38
C THR A 217 -16.01 -6.58 -2.65
N LEU A 218 -14.89 -7.31 -2.59
CA LEU A 218 -14.34 -8.07 -3.72
C LEU A 218 -14.86 -9.52 -3.77
N LYS A 219 -15.70 -9.91 -2.82
CA LYS A 219 -16.29 -11.27 -2.73
C LYS A 219 -15.21 -12.35 -2.75
N LEU A 220 -14.14 -12.14 -1.93
CA LEU A 220 -13.07 -13.11 -1.80
C LEU A 220 -13.51 -14.29 -0.93
N THR A 221 -13.02 -15.48 -1.28
CA THR A 221 -13.34 -16.75 -0.63
C THR A 221 -12.07 -17.58 -0.41
N GLN A 222 -12.20 -18.69 0.28
CA GLN A 222 -11.10 -19.65 0.46
C GLN A 222 -10.60 -20.28 -0.85
N ALA A 223 -11.35 -20.18 -1.96
CA ALA A 223 -10.93 -20.65 -3.27
C ALA A 223 -10.02 -19.64 -3.99
N ASP A 224 -9.91 -18.42 -3.49
CA ASP A 224 -9.12 -17.38 -4.12
C ASP A 224 -7.62 -17.54 -3.87
N ARG A 225 -6.86 -17.25 -4.92
CA ARG A 225 -5.41 -17.33 -4.97
C ARG A 225 -4.84 -15.99 -5.42
N SER A 226 -3.98 -15.40 -4.59
CA SER A 226 -3.40 -14.07 -4.86
C SER A 226 -1.88 -14.15 -4.99
N ILE A 227 -1.30 -13.43 -5.97
CA ILE A 227 0.15 -13.20 -5.99
C ILE A 227 0.50 -11.91 -5.25
N ALA A 228 1.33 -12.03 -4.22
CA ALA A 228 1.99 -10.91 -3.59
C ALA A 228 3.27 -10.56 -4.38
N ALA A 229 3.12 -9.71 -5.40
CA ALA A 229 4.22 -9.21 -6.23
C ALA A 229 4.72 -7.82 -5.79
N VAL A 230 3.90 -7.10 -5.01
CA VAL A 230 4.29 -5.84 -4.34
C VAL A 230 5.06 -6.15 -3.05
N PRO A 231 5.92 -5.24 -2.56
CA PRO A 231 6.65 -5.47 -1.31
C PRO A 231 5.71 -5.74 -0.13
N LEU A 232 5.94 -6.84 0.59
CA LEU A 232 5.18 -7.21 1.78
C LEU A 232 5.35 -6.19 2.92
N ALA A 233 6.47 -5.48 2.94
CA ALA A 233 6.75 -4.41 3.90
C ALA A 233 5.94 -3.12 3.65
N HIS A 234 5.07 -3.09 2.65
CA HIS A 234 4.17 -1.97 2.36
C HIS A 234 2.73 -2.32 2.79
N VAL A 235 1.91 -1.30 3.11
CA VAL A 235 0.52 -1.54 3.53
C VAL A 235 -0.28 -2.36 2.50
N THR A 236 -0.03 -2.17 1.20
CA THR A 236 -0.65 -2.98 0.14
C THR A 236 -0.25 -4.46 0.24
N GLY A 237 1.04 -4.74 0.48
CA GLY A 237 1.52 -6.12 0.68
C GLY A 237 0.98 -6.74 1.96
N ALA A 238 1.17 -6.05 3.09
CA ALA A 238 0.79 -6.57 4.40
C ALA A 238 -0.73 -6.71 4.56
N VAL A 239 -1.52 -5.75 4.08
CA VAL A 239 -2.97 -5.73 4.32
C VAL A 239 -3.75 -6.24 3.11
N ALA A 240 -3.61 -5.63 1.93
CA ALA A 240 -4.42 -6.01 0.78
C ALA A 240 -4.08 -7.40 0.20
N ASN A 241 -2.87 -7.93 0.48
CA ASN A 241 -2.48 -9.28 0.09
C ASN A 241 -2.46 -10.23 1.30
N VAL A 242 -1.54 -10.05 2.26
CA VAL A 242 -1.36 -11.04 3.35
C VAL A 242 -2.62 -11.19 4.20
N THR A 243 -3.12 -10.09 4.81
CA THR A 243 -4.24 -10.22 5.75
C THR A 243 -5.60 -10.35 5.07
N ALA A 244 -5.75 -9.90 3.81
CA ALA A 244 -6.97 -10.18 3.03
C ALA A 244 -7.08 -11.68 2.71
N MET A 245 -5.98 -12.34 2.26
CA MET A 245 -5.97 -13.80 2.05
C MET A 245 -6.14 -14.57 3.35
N LEU A 246 -5.52 -14.13 4.43
CA LEU A 246 -5.76 -14.69 5.76
C LEU A 246 -7.26 -14.63 6.14
N ARG A 247 -7.91 -13.49 5.92
CA ARG A 247 -9.32 -13.30 6.35
C ARG A 247 -10.30 -14.20 5.61
N CYS A 248 -10.04 -14.51 4.33
CA CYS A 248 -10.87 -15.45 3.57
C CYS A 248 -10.35 -16.90 3.59
N ALA A 249 -9.26 -17.18 4.31
CA ALA A 249 -8.56 -18.47 4.30
C ALA A 249 -8.17 -18.94 2.87
N GLY A 250 -7.84 -17.99 1.99
CA GLY A 250 -7.38 -18.21 0.63
C GLY A 250 -5.88 -18.47 0.55
N THR A 251 -5.32 -18.59 -0.66
CA THR A 251 -3.90 -18.86 -0.89
C THR A 251 -3.14 -17.61 -1.26
N LEU A 252 -2.02 -17.33 -0.59
CA LEU A 252 -1.07 -16.30 -0.93
C LEU A 252 0.15 -16.92 -1.62
N ILE A 253 0.35 -16.60 -2.89
CA ILE A 253 1.53 -16.93 -3.66
C ILE A 253 2.52 -15.79 -3.52
N ILE A 254 3.67 -16.07 -2.93
CA ILE A 254 4.70 -15.07 -2.67
C ILE A 254 5.66 -15.05 -3.86
N MET A 255 5.75 -13.91 -4.53
CA MET A 255 6.72 -13.65 -5.59
C MET A 255 7.87 -12.82 -5.01
N PRO A 256 9.09 -13.37 -4.90
CA PRO A 256 10.23 -12.68 -4.27
C PRO A 256 10.58 -11.36 -4.95
N GLU A 257 10.62 -11.35 -6.26
CA GLU A 257 10.91 -10.17 -7.09
C GLU A 257 9.97 -10.12 -8.29
N PHE A 258 9.35 -8.98 -8.53
CA PHE A 258 8.47 -8.82 -9.68
C PHE A 258 9.27 -8.78 -10.98
N LYS A 259 8.97 -9.72 -11.87
CA LYS A 259 9.39 -9.77 -13.28
C LYS A 259 8.16 -10.11 -14.10
N ALA A 260 7.78 -9.24 -15.04
CA ALA A 260 6.49 -9.35 -15.71
C ALA A 260 6.26 -10.69 -16.43
N SER A 261 7.27 -11.23 -17.13
CA SER A 261 7.16 -12.55 -17.79
C SER A 261 6.99 -13.68 -16.77
N GLU A 262 7.74 -13.66 -15.66
CA GLU A 262 7.62 -14.66 -14.60
C GLU A 262 6.29 -14.53 -13.83
N TYR A 263 5.80 -13.30 -13.67
CA TYR A 263 4.48 -13.05 -13.08
C TYR A 263 3.37 -13.72 -13.92
N LEU A 264 3.38 -13.56 -15.24
CA LEU A 264 2.39 -14.16 -16.13
C LEU A 264 2.41 -15.68 -16.06
N LYS A 265 3.60 -16.29 -16.13
CA LYS A 265 3.78 -17.76 -15.99
C LYS A 265 3.27 -18.25 -14.64
N LEU A 266 3.60 -17.53 -13.56
CA LEU A 266 3.17 -17.86 -12.21
C LEU A 266 1.65 -17.72 -12.07
N ALA A 267 1.06 -16.65 -12.63
CA ALA A 267 -0.36 -16.42 -12.61
C ALA A 267 -1.17 -17.53 -13.30
N ALA A 268 -0.70 -17.99 -14.46
CA ALA A 268 -1.29 -19.12 -15.18
C ALA A 268 -1.12 -20.43 -14.39
N ARG A 269 0.11 -20.76 -13.96
CA ARG A 269 0.43 -22.01 -13.26
C ARG A 269 -0.35 -22.15 -11.97
N GLU A 270 -0.42 -21.10 -11.18
CA GLU A 270 -1.08 -21.08 -9.87
C GLU A 270 -2.58 -20.72 -9.97
N ARG A 271 -3.12 -20.51 -11.18
CA ARG A 271 -4.52 -20.15 -11.43
C ARG A 271 -4.97 -18.98 -10.56
N VAL A 272 -4.22 -17.88 -10.61
CA VAL A 272 -4.46 -16.67 -9.80
C VAL A 272 -5.83 -16.09 -10.12
N SER A 273 -6.59 -15.75 -9.08
CA SER A 273 -7.93 -15.18 -9.21
C SER A 273 -8.02 -13.72 -8.75
N TYR A 274 -7.10 -13.31 -7.89
CA TYR A 274 -7.07 -11.98 -7.28
C TYR A 274 -5.63 -11.45 -7.19
N THR A 275 -5.47 -10.15 -7.38
CA THR A 275 -4.21 -9.46 -7.08
C THR A 275 -4.45 -7.98 -6.80
N VAL A 276 -3.50 -7.35 -6.08
CA VAL A 276 -3.41 -5.88 -5.97
C VAL A 276 -1.99 -5.47 -6.36
N MET A 277 -1.88 -4.67 -7.43
CA MET A 277 -0.62 -4.19 -7.96
C MET A 277 -0.67 -2.69 -8.26
N VAL A 278 0.48 -2.09 -8.50
CA VAL A 278 0.54 -0.72 -9.04
C VAL A 278 0.32 -0.73 -10.56
N PRO A 279 -0.23 0.35 -11.15
CA PRO A 279 -0.53 0.40 -12.59
C PRO A 279 0.65 0.07 -13.50
N THR A 280 1.86 0.48 -13.12
CA THR A 280 3.09 0.16 -13.88
C THR A 280 3.31 -1.34 -14.05
N MET A 281 2.97 -2.15 -13.05
CA MET A 281 3.15 -3.62 -13.14
C MET A 281 2.19 -4.22 -14.16
N TYR A 282 0.96 -3.75 -14.24
CA TYR A 282 0.01 -4.14 -15.29
C TYR A 282 0.53 -3.78 -16.69
N ASN A 283 1.05 -2.56 -16.85
CA ASN A 283 1.65 -2.13 -18.12
C ASN A 283 2.83 -3.00 -18.53
N LEU A 284 3.71 -3.35 -17.58
CA LEU A 284 4.85 -4.24 -17.85
C LEU A 284 4.39 -5.65 -18.26
N CYS A 285 3.32 -6.17 -17.69
CA CYS A 285 2.71 -7.43 -18.12
C CYS A 285 2.16 -7.33 -19.55
N LEU A 286 1.41 -6.29 -19.88
CA LEU A 286 0.84 -6.06 -21.22
C LEU A 286 1.91 -5.93 -22.32
N LEU A 287 3.14 -5.56 -21.97
CA LEU A 287 4.26 -5.42 -22.91
C LEU A 287 4.98 -6.77 -23.17
N GLN A 288 4.65 -7.84 -22.46
CA GLN A 288 5.30 -9.12 -22.66
C GLN A 288 4.82 -9.79 -23.96
N PRO A 289 5.73 -10.36 -24.75
CA PRO A 289 5.37 -11.02 -26.02
C PRO A 289 4.40 -12.20 -25.86
N ASP A 290 4.48 -12.89 -24.73
CA ASP A 290 3.69 -14.07 -24.39
C ASP A 290 2.38 -13.74 -23.65
N PHE A 291 2.06 -12.47 -23.47
CA PHE A 291 0.82 -12.06 -22.76
C PHE A 291 -0.44 -12.70 -23.37
N ASP A 292 -0.59 -12.59 -24.70
CA ASP A 292 -1.79 -13.06 -25.41
C ASP A 292 -1.90 -14.61 -25.47
N SER A 293 -0.79 -15.33 -25.27
CA SER A 293 -0.77 -16.78 -25.24
C SER A 293 -0.82 -17.38 -23.83
N THR A 294 -0.76 -16.54 -22.80
CA THR A 294 -0.81 -16.97 -21.40
C THR A 294 -2.27 -17.17 -20.96
N ASP A 295 -2.58 -18.33 -20.37
CA ASP A 295 -3.92 -18.58 -19.81
C ASP A 295 -4.12 -17.82 -18.49
N LEU A 296 -4.80 -16.67 -18.59
CA LEU A 296 -5.17 -15.83 -17.46
C LEU A 296 -6.68 -15.92 -17.14
N SER A 297 -7.37 -16.94 -17.64
CA SER A 297 -8.83 -17.09 -17.51
C SER A 297 -9.32 -17.20 -16.06
N SER A 298 -8.46 -17.59 -15.13
CA SER A 298 -8.76 -17.64 -13.70
C SER A 298 -8.73 -16.27 -13.02
N TRP A 299 -8.06 -15.27 -13.62
CA TRP A 299 -7.86 -13.96 -13.02
C TRP A 299 -9.13 -13.10 -13.13
N ARG A 300 -9.93 -13.10 -12.08
CA ARG A 300 -11.25 -12.44 -12.04
C ARG A 300 -11.22 -11.02 -11.43
N ILE A 301 -10.21 -10.69 -10.58
CA ILE A 301 -10.11 -9.39 -9.92
C ILE A 301 -8.68 -8.86 -10.01
N GLY A 302 -8.53 -7.69 -10.60
CA GLY A 302 -7.30 -6.92 -10.68
C GLY A 302 -7.42 -5.63 -9.87
N GLY A 303 -7.06 -5.67 -8.57
CA GLY A 303 -6.96 -4.46 -7.76
C GLY A 303 -5.75 -3.61 -8.18
N PHE A 304 -5.92 -2.31 -8.23
CA PHE A 304 -4.82 -1.38 -8.49
C PHE A 304 -4.92 -0.15 -7.59
N GLY A 305 -3.76 0.41 -7.25
CA GLY A 305 -3.72 1.60 -6.40
C GLY A 305 -2.32 2.19 -6.29
N GLY A 306 -2.17 3.22 -5.45
CA GLY A 306 -0.89 3.93 -5.27
C GLY A 306 -0.56 4.94 -6.36
N ALA A 307 -1.19 4.83 -7.54
CA ALA A 307 -1.14 5.77 -8.65
C ALA A 307 -2.40 5.63 -9.53
N PRO A 308 -2.77 6.65 -10.33
CA PRO A 308 -3.80 6.52 -11.35
C PRO A 308 -3.41 5.48 -12.41
N MET A 309 -4.38 4.68 -12.86
CA MET A 309 -4.17 3.78 -14.00
C MET A 309 -4.56 4.49 -15.30
N PRO A 310 -3.69 4.51 -16.32
CA PRO A 310 -4.03 5.10 -17.61
C PRO A 310 -5.25 4.42 -18.25
N VAL A 311 -6.14 5.21 -18.84
CA VAL A 311 -7.36 4.74 -19.54
C VAL A 311 -7.03 3.64 -20.54
N ALA A 312 -6.00 3.86 -21.39
CA ALA A 312 -5.56 2.89 -22.38
C ALA A 312 -5.10 1.55 -21.78
N THR A 313 -4.65 1.54 -20.52
CA THR A 313 -4.29 0.30 -19.81
C THR A 313 -5.54 -0.47 -19.38
N ILE A 314 -6.55 0.24 -18.87
CA ILE A 314 -7.84 -0.34 -18.49
C ILE A 314 -8.50 -0.98 -19.72
N GLU A 315 -8.60 -0.24 -20.82
CA GLU A 315 -9.19 -0.71 -22.08
C GLU A 315 -8.46 -1.95 -22.65
N LYS A 316 -7.13 -1.95 -22.61
CA LYS A 316 -6.33 -3.10 -23.06
C LYS A 316 -6.54 -4.34 -22.19
N LEU A 317 -6.58 -4.18 -20.88
CA LEU A 317 -6.81 -5.30 -19.95
C LEU A 317 -8.22 -5.88 -20.12
N ASP A 318 -9.24 -5.02 -20.25
CA ASP A 318 -10.62 -5.44 -20.50
C ASP A 318 -10.77 -6.23 -21.80
N ALA A 319 -10.11 -5.76 -22.87
CA ALA A 319 -10.12 -6.45 -24.17
C ALA A 319 -9.37 -7.79 -24.16
N LYS A 320 -8.26 -7.89 -23.38
CA LYS A 320 -7.36 -9.06 -23.42
C LYS A 320 -7.69 -10.12 -22.39
N ILE A 321 -8.31 -9.76 -21.27
CA ILE A 321 -8.72 -10.70 -20.22
C ILE A 321 -10.23 -10.53 -19.98
N PRO A 322 -11.07 -11.14 -20.83
CA PRO A 322 -12.53 -11.05 -20.69
C PRO A 322 -12.96 -11.56 -19.30
N GLY A 323 -13.70 -10.74 -18.56
CA GLY A 323 -14.16 -11.07 -17.22
C GLY A 323 -13.27 -10.60 -16.07
N LEU A 324 -12.07 -10.06 -16.35
CA LEU A 324 -11.26 -9.39 -15.34
C LEU A 324 -11.98 -8.11 -14.88
N LYS A 325 -12.30 -8.04 -13.61
CA LYS A 325 -12.82 -6.84 -12.98
C LYS A 325 -11.70 -6.03 -12.36
N LEU A 326 -11.42 -4.87 -12.96
CA LEU A 326 -10.44 -3.94 -12.41
C LEU A 326 -11.07 -3.15 -11.27
N ALA A 327 -10.42 -3.07 -10.12
CA ALA A 327 -10.89 -2.34 -8.95
C ALA A 327 -9.84 -1.32 -8.50
N ASN A 328 -10.14 -0.03 -8.63
CA ASN A 328 -9.29 1.01 -8.05
C ASN A 328 -9.40 0.96 -6.52
N CYS A 329 -8.26 0.88 -5.84
CA CYS A 329 -8.14 0.82 -4.38
C CYS A 329 -7.36 2.07 -3.92
N TYR A 330 -8.06 3.16 -3.63
CA TYR A 330 -7.43 4.36 -3.09
C TYR A 330 -7.36 4.29 -1.57
N GLY A 331 -6.21 4.66 -1.04
CA GLY A 331 -5.96 4.73 0.40
C GLY A 331 -4.50 5.03 0.71
N ALA A 332 -4.18 5.01 1.98
CA ALA A 332 -2.85 5.30 2.51
C ALA A 332 -2.50 4.34 3.64
N THR A 333 -1.28 4.43 4.15
CA THR A 333 -0.88 3.70 5.35
C THR A 333 -1.73 4.13 6.55
N GLU A 334 -2.05 5.41 6.64
CA GLU A 334 -2.85 6.03 7.70
C GLU A 334 -4.32 5.56 7.70
N THR A 335 -4.81 5.05 6.58
CA THR A 335 -6.14 4.45 6.48
C THR A 335 -6.12 2.93 6.46
N THR A 336 -4.95 2.33 6.69
CA THR A 336 -4.74 0.87 6.67
C THR A 336 -5.25 0.23 5.37
N SER A 337 -5.28 0.98 4.26
CA SER A 337 -5.76 0.61 2.92
C SER A 337 -6.97 -0.37 2.92
N PRO A 338 -8.06 -0.17 2.14
CA PRO A 338 -8.36 1.02 1.33
C PRO A 338 -9.29 2.01 2.06
N SER A 339 -9.41 3.23 1.54
CA SER A 339 -10.44 4.22 1.94
C SER A 339 -11.62 4.22 0.99
N THR A 340 -11.33 4.08 -0.31
CA THR A 340 -12.34 3.85 -1.35
C THR A 340 -12.00 2.61 -2.15
N LEU A 341 -13.02 2.04 -2.74
CA LEU A 341 -12.92 0.92 -3.64
C LEU A 341 -13.87 1.12 -4.83
N MET A 342 -13.37 0.90 -6.05
CA MET A 342 -14.22 0.91 -7.24
C MET A 342 -14.89 -0.45 -7.39
N PRO A 343 -16.23 -0.54 -7.40
CA PRO A 343 -16.89 -1.77 -7.84
C PRO A 343 -16.44 -2.12 -9.26
N GLY A 344 -15.92 -3.32 -9.46
CA GLY A 344 -15.25 -3.69 -10.71
C GLY A 344 -16.15 -3.59 -11.97
N GLU A 345 -17.47 -3.67 -11.78
CA GLU A 345 -18.48 -3.49 -12.82
C GLU A 345 -18.59 -2.02 -13.29
N LEU A 346 -18.15 -1.08 -12.47
CA LEU A 346 -18.30 0.36 -12.71
C LEU A 346 -17.01 1.04 -13.17
N THR A 347 -15.90 0.33 -13.20
CA THR A 347 -14.57 0.91 -13.53
C THR A 347 -14.55 1.56 -14.90
N ALA A 348 -15.12 0.92 -15.92
CA ALA A 348 -15.15 1.46 -17.28
C ALA A 348 -16.02 2.72 -17.41
N SER A 349 -17.09 2.85 -16.63
CA SER A 349 -18.00 4.01 -16.67
C SER A 349 -17.59 5.16 -15.75
N HIS A 350 -16.67 4.90 -14.78
CA HIS A 350 -16.22 5.89 -13.80
C HIS A 350 -14.67 5.90 -13.71
N ILE A 351 -14.05 5.96 -14.86
CA ILE A 351 -12.60 5.83 -15.04
C ILE A 351 -11.81 6.97 -14.38
N ASP A 352 -12.45 8.11 -14.15
CA ASP A 352 -11.94 9.31 -13.49
C ASP A 352 -12.09 9.28 -11.97
N SER A 353 -12.69 8.21 -11.43
CA SER A 353 -12.97 8.06 -10.00
C SER A 353 -12.09 6.99 -9.35
N VAL A 354 -11.80 7.18 -8.07
CA VAL A 354 -11.17 6.17 -7.21
C VAL A 354 -12.20 5.25 -6.51
N GLY A 355 -13.47 5.39 -6.86
CA GLY A 355 -14.57 4.54 -6.39
C GLY A 355 -15.41 5.16 -5.29
N LEU A 356 -16.13 4.29 -4.60
CA LEU A 356 -17.02 4.63 -3.50
C LEU A 356 -16.27 4.57 -2.16
N PRO A 357 -16.62 5.38 -1.14
CA PRO A 357 -16.16 5.17 0.21
C PRO A 357 -16.36 3.70 0.61
N CYS A 358 -15.36 3.09 1.21
CA CYS A 358 -15.44 1.71 1.70
C CYS A 358 -16.56 1.56 2.72
N PRO A 359 -17.14 0.36 2.90
CA PRO A 359 -18.11 0.10 3.95
C PRO A 359 -17.64 0.62 5.32
N GLY A 360 -18.46 1.46 5.95
CA GLY A 360 -18.13 2.10 7.22
C GLY A 360 -17.18 3.29 7.15
N ALA A 361 -16.71 3.67 5.96
CA ALA A 361 -15.90 4.87 5.78
C ALA A 361 -16.78 6.09 5.50
N GLU A 362 -16.37 7.22 6.06
CA GLU A 362 -16.92 8.54 5.80
C GLU A 362 -15.83 9.41 5.19
N ILE A 363 -16.14 10.05 4.07
CA ILE A 363 -15.24 10.97 3.37
C ILE A 363 -15.96 12.31 3.20
N ILE A 364 -15.39 13.35 3.76
CA ILE A 364 -15.85 14.74 3.60
C ILE A 364 -14.79 15.53 2.82
N VAL A 365 -15.23 16.59 2.17
CA VAL A 365 -14.35 17.46 1.36
C VAL A 365 -14.26 18.81 2.06
N MET A 366 -13.05 19.17 2.50
CA MET A 366 -12.83 20.39 3.29
C MET A 366 -12.21 21.50 2.44
N GLY A 367 -12.83 22.65 2.47
CA GLY A 367 -12.33 23.86 1.85
C GLY A 367 -11.15 24.48 2.64
N SER A 368 -10.44 25.40 2.01
CA SER A 368 -9.32 26.12 2.64
C SER A 368 -9.75 27.05 3.79
N ASP A 369 -11.04 27.32 3.91
CA ASP A 369 -11.65 28.08 5.02
C ASP A 369 -12.00 27.20 6.24
N GLY A 370 -11.70 25.90 6.17
CA GLY A 370 -11.97 24.94 7.24
C GLY A 370 -13.43 24.51 7.33
N ARG A 371 -14.21 24.65 6.25
CA ARG A 371 -15.60 24.22 6.16
C ARG A 371 -15.76 23.13 5.11
N GLU A 372 -16.74 22.26 5.30
CA GLU A 372 -17.12 21.30 4.28
C GLU A 372 -17.68 22.02 3.04
N VAL A 373 -17.22 21.64 1.86
CA VAL A 373 -17.72 22.18 0.60
C VAL A 373 -18.89 21.35 0.07
N PRO A 374 -19.77 21.95 -0.76
CA PRO A 374 -20.84 21.22 -1.43
C PRO A 374 -20.33 20.04 -2.26
N ARG A 375 -21.19 19.01 -2.43
CA ARG A 375 -20.87 17.87 -3.28
C ARG A 375 -20.53 18.30 -4.71
N GLY A 376 -19.45 17.71 -5.25
CA GLY A 376 -18.89 18.03 -6.56
C GLY A 376 -17.84 19.14 -6.53
N GLU A 377 -17.77 19.94 -5.47
CA GLU A 377 -16.71 20.93 -5.31
C GLU A 377 -15.40 20.30 -4.82
N ILE A 378 -14.29 20.98 -5.11
CA ILE A 378 -12.94 20.48 -4.84
C ILE A 378 -12.45 21.06 -3.50
N GLY A 379 -11.93 20.16 -2.66
CA GLY A 379 -11.26 20.48 -1.42
C GLY A 379 -10.34 19.34 -0.99
N GLU A 380 -9.82 19.41 0.23
CA GLU A 380 -9.04 18.33 0.82
C GLU A 380 -9.95 17.18 1.25
N LEU A 381 -9.60 15.95 0.90
CA LEU A 381 -10.32 14.75 1.34
C LEU A 381 -9.96 14.44 2.80
N TRP A 382 -10.93 14.50 3.69
CA TRP A 382 -10.80 14.06 5.08
C TRP A 382 -11.53 12.72 5.25
N ILE A 383 -10.85 11.74 5.86
CA ILE A 383 -11.29 10.35 5.88
C ILE A 383 -11.42 9.85 7.32
N ARG A 384 -12.58 9.29 7.65
CA ARG A 384 -12.87 8.66 8.94
C ARG A 384 -13.40 7.25 8.73
N SER A 385 -12.87 6.27 9.48
CA SER A 385 -13.27 4.86 9.41
C SER A 385 -12.69 4.10 10.60
N ALA A 386 -13.18 2.89 10.86
CA ALA A 386 -12.54 1.95 11.78
C ALA A 386 -11.15 1.48 11.29
N SER A 387 -10.83 1.66 10.00
CA SER A 387 -9.49 1.39 9.44
C SER A 387 -8.49 2.53 9.62
N VAL A 388 -8.93 3.74 9.96
CA VAL A 388 -8.05 4.90 10.18
C VAL A 388 -7.29 4.74 11.49
N ILE A 389 -5.96 4.86 11.43
CA ILE A 389 -5.06 4.69 12.58
C ILE A 389 -5.34 5.70 13.70
N LYS A 390 -4.85 5.40 14.90
CA LYS A 390 -4.96 6.31 16.05
C LYS A 390 -3.97 7.47 16.04
N GLY A 391 -2.91 7.37 15.22
CA GLY A 391 -1.87 8.40 15.13
C GLY A 391 -0.50 7.83 14.79
N TYR A 392 0.53 8.65 14.99
CA TYR A 392 1.93 8.29 14.72
C TYR A 392 2.70 7.99 15.99
N TRP A 393 3.52 6.94 15.94
CA TRP A 393 4.38 6.49 17.04
C TRP A 393 5.33 7.60 17.48
N ASN A 394 5.44 7.80 18.78
CA ASN A 394 6.30 8.84 19.41
C ASN A 394 6.16 10.25 18.81
N ASN A 395 5.07 10.55 18.09
CA ASN A 395 4.90 11.84 17.44
C ASN A 395 3.49 12.44 17.68
N PRO A 396 3.20 12.85 18.92
CA PRO A 396 1.89 13.42 19.26
C PRO A 396 1.59 14.72 18.50
N LYS A 397 2.62 15.52 18.19
CA LYS A 397 2.46 16.75 17.40
C LYS A 397 1.97 16.43 15.99
N ALA A 398 2.65 15.54 15.28
CA ALA A 398 2.22 15.15 13.94
C ALA A 398 0.84 14.47 13.96
N SER A 399 0.51 13.72 15.02
CA SER A 399 -0.82 13.14 15.19
C SER A 399 -1.87 14.24 15.34
N ALA A 400 -1.67 15.21 16.21
CA ALA A 400 -2.61 16.34 16.40
C ALA A 400 -2.80 17.18 15.12
N GLU A 401 -1.73 17.36 14.32
CA GLU A 401 -1.79 18.10 13.06
C GLU A 401 -2.48 17.33 11.91
N SER A 402 -2.46 15.99 11.96
CA SER A 402 -2.95 15.14 10.87
C SER A 402 -4.34 14.55 11.11
N PHE A 403 -4.91 14.71 12.31
CA PHE A 403 -6.22 14.15 12.66
C PHE A 403 -7.09 15.17 13.38
N THR A 404 -8.37 15.25 13.00
CA THR A 404 -9.38 16.07 13.66
C THR A 404 -10.67 15.27 13.83
N ALA A 405 -11.15 15.09 15.05
CA ALA A 405 -12.39 14.34 15.37
C ALA A 405 -12.42 12.95 14.69
N GLY A 406 -11.27 12.27 14.64
CA GLY A 406 -11.11 10.97 14.01
C GLY A 406 -11.02 10.99 12.49
N PHE A 407 -11.16 12.13 11.82
CA PHE A 407 -10.83 12.29 10.42
C PHE A 407 -9.33 12.44 10.23
N TRP A 408 -8.76 11.67 9.32
CA TRP A 408 -7.41 11.86 8.84
C TRP A 408 -7.41 12.85 7.66
N HIS A 409 -6.53 13.84 7.74
CA HIS A 409 -6.28 14.81 6.67
C HIS A 409 -5.38 14.17 5.63
N SER A 410 -5.93 13.84 4.48
CA SER A 410 -5.19 13.08 3.47
C SER A 410 -4.08 13.87 2.79
N GLY A 411 -4.21 15.18 2.73
CA GLY A 411 -3.40 16.05 1.90
C GLY A 411 -3.66 15.85 0.40
N ASP A 412 -4.71 15.10 0.04
CA ASP A 412 -5.16 14.89 -1.35
C ASP A 412 -6.32 15.84 -1.65
N LEU A 413 -6.23 16.55 -2.77
CA LEU A 413 -7.33 17.36 -3.30
C LEU A 413 -8.25 16.46 -4.12
N GLY A 414 -9.53 16.54 -3.83
CA GLY A 414 -10.53 15.70 -4.47
C GLY A 414 -11.94 16.27 -4.38
N SER A 415 -12.90 15.52 -4.84
CA SER A 415 -14.33 15.81 -4.71
C SER A 415 -15.12 14.52 -4.49
N VAL A 416 -16.33 14.67 -3.93
CA VAL A 416 -17.32 13.58 -3.82
C VAL A 416 -18.57 14.03 -4.55
N ASP A 417 -19.00 13.29 -5.56
CA ASP A 417 -20.17 13.65 -6.34
C ASP A 417 -21.50 13.25 -5.68
N ALA A 418 -22.62 13.60 -6.33
CA ALA A 418 -23.96 13.29 -5.83
C ALA A 418 -24.24 11.77 -5.73
N GLN A 419 -23.49 10.94 -6.44
CA GLN A 419 -23.60 9.48 -6.44
C GLN A 419 -22.61 8.81 -5.48
N ASN A 420 -21.87 9.59 -4.69
CA ASN A 420 -20.81 9.16 -3.77
C ASN A 420 -19.50 8.68 -4.43
N PHE A 421 -19.30 8.91 -5.73
CA PHE A 421 -18.00 8.63 -6.32
C PHE A 421 -16.97 9.68 -5.89
N VAL A 422 -15.83 9.18 -5.42
CA VAL A 422 -14.70 10.01 -4.99
C VAL A 422 -13.74 10.18 -6.16
N ARG A 423 -13.32 11.41 -6.41
CA ARG A 423 -12.26 11.76 -7.37
C ARG A 423 -11.08 12.34 -6.63
N VAL A 424 -9.88 11.93 -7.01
CA VAL A 424 -8.62 12.47 -6.51
C VAL A 424 -7.94 13.18 -7.67
N PHE A 425 -7.67 14.47 -7.51
CA PHE A 425 -7.07 15.29 -8.57
C PHE A 425 -5.57 15.42 -8.41
N ASP A 426 -5.07 15.70 -7.21
CA ASP A 426 -3.63 15.83 -6.93
C ASP A 426 -3.35 15.85 -5.41
N ARG A 427 -2.07 15.82 -5.07
CA ARG A 427 -1.60 16.21 -3.74
C ARG A 427 -1.67 17.73 -3.58
N GLN A 428 -2.18 18.21 -2.47
CA GLN A 428 -2.25 19.65 -2.17
C GLN A 428 -0.90 20.37 -2.38
N LYS A 429 0.20 19.72 -1.99
CA LYS A 429 1.57 20.23 -2.12
C LYS A 429 2.17 20.14 -3.53
N ASP A 430 1.58 19.36 -4.43
CA ASP A 430 2.05 19.13 -5.79
C ASP A 430 1.22 19.88 -6.83
N MET A 431 0.07 20.42 -6.44
CA MET A 431 -0.76 21.31 -7.25
C MET A 431 0.02 22.58 -7.60
N ILE A 432 -0.01 22.96 -8.86
CA ILE A 432 0.69 24.14 -9.38
C ILE A 432 -0.29 25.31 -9.42
N ASN A 433 0.08 26.44 -8.81
CA ASN A 433 -0.72 27.67 -8.84
C ASN A 433 -0.11 28.68 -9.83
N ARG A 434 -0.53 28.61 -11.09
CA ARG A 434 -0.06 29.47 -12.16
C ARG A 434 -0.95 30.70 -12.29
N GLY A 435 -0.54 31.81 -11.68
CA GLY A 435 -1.29 33.07 -11.77
C GLY A 435 -2.74 32.98 -11.26
N GLY A 436 -3.01 32.15 -10.25
CA GLY A 436 -4.35 31.88 -9.73
C GLY A 436 -5.07 30.69 -10.34
N LEU A 437 -4.57 30.17 -11.48
CA LEU A 437 -5.10 28.96 -12.11
C LEU A 437 -4.49 27.72 -11.43
N LYS A 438 -5.34 26.85 -10.91
CA LYS A 438 -4.92 25.59 -10.29
C LYS A 438 -4.70 24.52 -11.36
N ILE A 439 -3.50 23.96 -11.41
CA ILE A 439 -3.12 22.89 -12.34
C ILE A 439 -2.77 21.66 -11.52
N TYR A 440 -3.44 20.56 -11.81
CA TYR A 440 -3.21 19.28 -11.16
C TYR A 440 -2.13 18.53 -11.92
N SER A 441 -1.02 18.24 -11.26
CA SER A 441 0.13 17.58 -11.87
C SER A 441 -0.24 16.20 -12.43
N ALA A 442 -1.10 15.46 -11.74
CA ALA A 442 -1.56 14.14 -12.15
C ALA A 442 -2.36 14.16 -13.46
N GLU A 443 -3.12 15.22 -13.75
CA GLU A 443 -3.86 15.37 -15.01
C GLU A 443 -2.89 15.47 -16.20
N VAL A 444 -1.86 16.27 -16.07
CA VAL A 444 -0.84 16.46 -17.13
C VAL A 444 -0.01 15.18 -17.30
N GLU A 445 0.38 14.54 -16.20
CA GLU A 445 1.07 13.24 -16.20
C GLU A 445 0.25 12.16 -16.90
N SER A 446 -1.06 12.12 -16.68
CA SER A 446 -1.96 11.16 -17.33
C SER A 446 -2.01 11.35 -18.86
N VAL A 447 -2.05 12.60 -19.32
CA VAL A 447 -2.02 12.92 -20.76
C VAL A 447 -0.69 12.50 -21.38
N LEU A 448 0.43 12.79 -20.72
CA LEU A 448 1.75 12.39 -21.19
C LEU A 448 1.95 10.88 -21.22
N ALA A 449 1.40 10.16 -20.25
CA ALA A 449 1.45 8.69 -20.21
C ALA A 449 0.74 8.02 -21.41
N GLY A 450 -0.19 8.72 -22.06
CA GLY A 450 -0.83 8.27 -23.30
C GLY A 450 0.05 8.38 -24.55
N HIS A 451 1.19 9.07 -24.48
CA HIS A 451 2.09 9.24 -25.62
C HIS A 451 2.99 8.00 -25.81
N PRO A 452 3.09 7.43 -27.05
CA PRO A 452 3.82 6.18 -27.29
C PRO A 452 5.29 6.17 -26.87
N ALA A 453 5.97 7.32 -26.96
CA ALA A 453 7.38 7.45 -26.60
C ALA A 453 7.62 7.66 -25.11
N VAL A 454 6.61 7.94 -24.29
CA VAL A 454 6.76 8.22 -22.85
C VAL A 454 6.76 6.92 -22.06
N ILE A 455 7.73 6.76 -21.16
CA ILE A 455 7.79 5.70 -20.17
C ILE A 455 7.12 6.17 -18.89
N GLU A 456 7.57 7.33 -18.40
CA GLU A 456 7.04 7.99 -17.20
C GLU A 456 7.30 9.50 -17.25
N SER A 457 6.52 10.24 -16.48
CA SER A 457 6.68 11.68 -16.35
C SER A 457 6.43 12.15 -14.93
N ALA A 458 7.04 13.26 -14.55
CA ALA A 458 6.72 13.99 -13.33
C ALA A 458 6.51 15.47 -13.66
N ILE A 459 5.37 15.98 -13.27
CA ILE A 459 5.01 17.38 -13.40
C ILE A 459 5.27 18.09 -12.07
N ILE A 460 6.02 19.18 -12.12
CA ILE A 460 6.40 19.95 -10.94
C ILE A 460 6.24 21.46 -11.19
N ALA A 461 6.02 22.19 -10.10
CA ALA A 461 6.05 23.64 -10.13
C ALA A 461 7.49 24.13 -10.34
N LYS A 462 7.68 25.08 -11.25
CA LYS A 462 8.91 25.88 -11.39
C LYS A 462 8.59 27.32 -11.00
N PRO A 463 9.36 27.97 -10.11
CA PRO A 463 9.13 29.36 -9.72
C PRO A 463 9.11 30.30 -10.94
N CYS A 464 8.22 31.27 -10.93
CA CYS A 464 8.06 32.29 -11.96
C CYS A 464 7.80 33.66 -11.33
N PRO A 465 8.61 34.70 -11.63
CA PRO A 465 8.44 36.02 -11.05
C PRO A 465 7.11 36.70 -11.39
N VAL A 466 6.49 36.31 -12.52
CA VAL A 466 5.23 36.94 -13.01
C VAL A 466 4.00 36.14 -12.59
N LEU A 467 4.06 34.81 -12.72
CA LEU A 467 2.90 33.93 -12.51
C LEU A 467 2.92 33.18 -11.17
N GLY A 468 3.94 33.43 -10.33
CA GLY A 468 4.20 32.64 -9.14
C GLY A 468 4.83 31.30 -9.47
N GLU A 469 4.10 30.45 -10.21
CA GLU A 469 4.58 29.14 -10.65
C GLU A 469 4.31 28.90 -12.14
N ARG A 470 5.11 28.01 -12.74
CA ARG A 470 4.96 27.49 -14.12
C ARG A 470 4.98 25.97 -14.12
N VAL A 471 4.39 25.39 -15.15
CA VAL A 471 4.38 23.94 -15.35
C VAL A 471 5.70 23.49 -15.95
N HIS A 472 6.43 22.62 -15.25
CA HIS A 472 7.63 21.96 -15.73
C HIS A 472 7.44 20.46 -15.75
N ALA A 473 7.79 19.82 -16.88
CA ALA A 473 7.74 18.37 -17.05
C ALA A 473 9.15 17.77 -17.06
N VAL A 474 9.37 16.71 -16.28
CA VAL A 474 10.53 15.83 -16.39
C VAL A 474 10.04 14.50 -16.95
N ILE A 475 10.51 14.09 -18.12
CA ILE A 475 9.96 12.98 -18.89
C ILE A 475 11.04 11.96 -19.23
N VAL A 476 10.79 10.70 -18.90
CA VAL A 476 11.59 9.55 -19.32
C VAL A 476 10.98 8.96 -20.58
N THR A 477 11.79 8.83 -21.64
CA THR A 477 11.33 8.35 -22.94
C THR A 477 11.99 7.04 -23.35
N ARG A 478 11.25 6.22 -24.10
CA ARG A 478 11.73 4.95 -24.67
C ARG A 478 12.22 5.08 -26.12
N ALA A 479 11.93 6.21 -26.76
CA ALA A 479 12.30 6.53 -28.12
C ALA A 479 12.61 8.01 -28.24
N GLU A 480 13.33 8.38 -29.25
CA GLU A 480 13.64 9.77 -29.54
C GLU A 480 12.34 10.55 -29.84
N VAL A 481 12.13 11.61 -29.10
CA VAL A 481 10.99 12.52 -29.24
C VAL A 481 11.43 13.93 -28.82
N SER A 482 10.97 14.95 -29.54
CA SER A 482 11.28 16.33 -29.19
C SER A 482 10.34 16.85 -28.08
N ALA A 483 10.85 17.81 -27.28
CA ALA A 483 10.03 18.52 -26.30
C ALA A 483 8.83 19.23 -26.95
N ASP A 484 9.01 19.75 -28.18
CA ASP A 484 7.93 20.41 -28.91
C ASP A 484 6.84 19.46 -29.35
N ALA A 485 7.17 18.22 -29.74
CA ALA A 485 6.19 17.19 -30.06
C ALA A 485 5.35 16.80 -28.82
N LEU A 486 6.00 16.65 -27.66
CA LEU A 486 5.30 16.37 -26.40
C LEU A 486 4.43 17.56 -25.94
N ARG A 487 4.89 18.79 -26.17
CA ARG A 487 4.10 19.99 -25.89
C ARG A 487 2.88 20.08 -26.79
N ALA A 488 3.04 19.79 -28.09
CA ALA A 488 1.93 19.74 -29.05
C ALA A 488 0.92 18.65 -28.65
N TRP A 489 1.38 17.47 -28.25
CA TRP A 489 0.53 16.39 -27.73
C TRP A 489 -0.33 16.84 -26.54
N CYS A 490 0.27 17.58 -25.60
CA CYS A 490 -0.46 18.15 -24.47
C CYS A 490 -1.43 19.23 -24.90
N ALA A 491 -1.05 20.11 -25.82
CA ALA A 491 -1.87 21.23 -26.27
C ALA A 491 -3.14 20.79 -27.00
N GLU A 492 -3.13 19.64 -27.67
CA GLU A 492 -4.32 19.06 -28.30
C GLU A 492 -5.33 18.48 -27.28
N ARG A 493 -4.91 18.26 -26.02
CA ARG A 493 -5.68 17.48 -25.02
C ARG A 493 -5.92 18.23 -23.72
N LEU A 494 -5.22 19.34 -23.48
CA LEU A 494 -5.29 20.14 -22.26
C LEU A 494 -5.57 21.60 -22.60
N SER A 495 -6.15 22.31 -21.66
CA SER A 495 -6.22 23.78 -21.73
C SER A 495 -4.80 24.36 -21.79
N ASP A 496 -4.61 25.46 -22.51
CA ASP A 496 -3.33 26.10 -22.80
C ASP A 496 -2.47 26.36 -21.55
N TYR A 497 -3.09 26.81 -20.47
CA TYR A 497 -2.40 27.11 -19.21
C TYR A 497 -1.87 25.88 -18.48
N LYS A 498 -2.36 24.66 -18.81
CA LYS A 498 -1.91 23.37 -18.25
C LYS A 498 -0.74 22.75 -19.03
N VAL A 499 -0.52 23.21 -20.26
CA VAL A 499 0.55 22.68 -21.12
C VAL A 499 1.91 23.00 -20.52
N PRO A 500 2.84 22.01 -20.39
CA PRO A 500 4.16 22.26 -19.83
C PRO A 500 4.94 23.32 -20.62
N GLU A 501 5.28 24.42 -19.95
CA GLU A 501 6.06 25.50 -20.57
C GLU A 501 7.52 25.10 -20.80
N THR A 502 8.04 24.25 -19.91
CA THR A 502 9.39 23.68 -20.03
C THR A 502 9.36 22.18 -19.86
N ILE A 503 10.14 21.47 -20.68
CA ILE A 503 10.23 19.99 -20.67
C ILE A 503 11.72 19.63 -20.59
N ALA A 504 12.07 18.80 -19.62
CA ALA A 504 13.35 18.13 -19.52
C ALA A 504 13.18 16.65 -19.91
N LEU A 505 13.91 16.22 -20.93
CA LEU A 505 13.97 14.81 -21.33
C LEU A 505 15.15 14.14 -20.64
N THR A 506 14.96 12.92 -20.17
CA THR A 506 15.98 12.09 -19.53
C THR A 506 15.84 10.65 -19.93
N SER A 507 16.95 9.93 -19.97
CA SER A 507 17.00 8.45 -20.04
C SER A 507 17.07 7.81 -18.66
N ASP A 508 17.42 8.59 -17.63
CA ASP A 508 17.56 8.11 -16.26
C ASP A 508 16.18 7.98 -15.60
N PRO A 509 15.95 6.93 -14.80
CA PRO A 509 14.73 6.78 -14.03
C PRO A 509 14.49 7.97 -13.10
N LEU A 510 13.24 8.36 -12.90
CA LEU A 510 12.89 9.41 -11.94
C LEU A 510 13.29 9.01 -10.51
N PRO A 511 13.74 9.96 -9.66
CA PRO A 511 14.12 9.69 -8.28
C PRO A 511 12.92 9.16 -7.48
N ARG A 512 13.15 8.06 -6.75
CA ARG A 512 12.10 7.37 -5.99
C ARG A 512 12.50 7.15 -4.55
N ASN A 513 11.51 7.16 -3.67
CA ASN A 513 11.70 6.72 -2.30
C ASN A 513 11.81 5.18 -2.21
N ALA A 514 12.10 4.66 -1.01
CA ALA A 514 12.21 3.23 -0.75
C ALA A 514 10.94 2.43 -1.13
N ASN A 515 9.78 3.08 -1.19
CA ASN A 515 8.50 2.48 -1.58
C ASN A 515 8.21 2.60 -3.09
N GLY A 516 9.16 3.10 -3.88
CA GLY A 516 9.05 3.24 -5.33
C GLY A 516 8.28 4.47 -5.81
N LYS A 517 7.84 5.37 -4.91
CA LYS A 517 7.13 6.60 -5.26
C LYS A 517 8.10 7.69 -5.71
N VAL A 518 7.77 8.39 -6.82
CA VAL A 518 8.58 9.51 -7.33
C VAL A 518 8.70 10.62 -6.28
N ILE A 519 9.92 11.11 -6.07
CA ILE A 519 10.24 12.20 -5.12
C ILE A 519 10.29 13.52 -5.88
N LYS A 520 9.10 14.14 -6.11
CA LYS A 520 9.01 15.43 -6.83
C LYS A 520 9.85 16.54 -6.18
N ARG A 521 10.08 16.49 -4.86
CA ARG A 521 10.94 17.45 -4.16
C ARG A 521 12.36 17.44 -4.71
N GLN A 522 12.98 16.29 -4.92
CA GLN A 522 14.34 16.21 -5.48
C GLN A 522 14.41 16.76 -6.90
N LEU A 523 13.34 16.57 -7.69
CA LEU A 523 13.26 17.16 -9.02
C LEU A 523 13.18 18.70 -8.96
N ARG A 524 12.45 19.27 -7.99
CA ARG A 524 12.39 20.74 -7.77
C ARG A 524 13.72 21.30 -7.30
N GLU A 525 14.41 20.63 -6.37
CA GLU A 525 15.74 21.01 -5.89
C GLU A 525 16.77 21.01 -7.03
N GLY A 526 16.77 19.99 -7.89
CA GLY A 526 17.66 19.91 -9.06
C GLY A 526 17.38 20.97 -10.15
N LEU A 527 16.20 21.62 -10.15
CA LEU A 527 15.94 22.78 -11.01
C LEU A 527 16.53 24.07 -10.43
N ALA A 528 16.56 24.20 -9.11
CA ALA A 528 17.13 25.39 -8.45
C ALA A 528 18.65 25.46 -8.62
N ASP A 529 19.32 24.30 -8.64
CA ASP A 529 20.78 24.20 -8.83
C ASP A 529 21.25 24.49 -10.29
N ARG A 530 20.29 24.51 -11.25
CA ARG A 530 20.58 24.75 -12.69
C ARG A 530 20.08 26.13 -13.18
N ALA A 531 19.49 26.93 -12.30
CA ALA A 531 19.00 28.28 -12.60
C ALA A 531 19.96 29.34 -12.06
#